data_0a101ef0435791f29c8438691816df4f
#
_entry.id   0a101ef0435791f29c8438691816df4f
#
_cell.length_a   1.000
_cell.length_b   1.000
_cell.length_c   1.000
_cell.angle_alpha   90.00
_cell.angle_beta   90.00
_cell.angle_gamma   90.00
#
_symmetry.space_group_name_H-M   'P 1'
#
loop_
_entity.id
_entity.type
_entity.pdbx_description
1 polymer ?
#
loop_
_entity_poly.entity_id
_entity_poly.type
_entity_poly.pdbx_seq_one_letter_code
_entity_poly.pdbx_strand_id
1 'polypeptide(L)'
;ECYSADKVSDEAKTEISSTMKYFQAHEAKDVNIESCETISESKTYSYVYIRYNLVLQNDQEYPCISTYLVKAQDKKYYLYSPSDISDKISQQAAADYQKFMTTKTYTDYTKAYEVFLKKNPGYEDKIASKLNG
;
A
#
# COMPACT_ATOMS: atom_id res chain seq x y z
N GLU A 1 -9.59 0.07 12.11
CA GLU A 1 -10.13 1.45 12.22
C GLU A 1 -9.40 2.46 11.31
N CYS A 2 -8.96 2.01 10.11
CA CYS A 2 -8.28 2.89 9.16
C CYS A 2 -9.25 3.84 8.44
N TYR A 3 -10.53 3.52 8.43
CA TYR A 3 -11.58 4.31 7.78
C TYR A 3 -12.50 4.93 8.82
N SER A 4 -13.17 6.02 8.42
CA SER A 4 -14.15 6.68 9.29
C SER A 4 -15.26 5.69 9.71
N ALA A 5 -15.58 5.65 10.99
CA ALA A 5 -16.50 4.67 11.58
C ALA A 5 -17.94 4.80 11.12
N ASP A 6 -18.36 6.00 10.69
CA ASP A 6 -19.77 6.28 10.41
C ASP A 6 -20.29 5.61 9.14
N LYS A 7 -19.43 5.37 8.15
CA LYS A 7 -19.81 4.67 6.92
C LYS A 7 -18.59 4.02 6.28
N VAL A 8 -18.45 2.73 6.47
CA VAL A 8 -17.49 1.95 5.67
C VAL A 8 -18.23 1.52 4.41
N SER A 9 -17.84 2.06 3.25
CA SER A 9 -18.46 1.73 1.97
C SER A 9 -18.19 0.28 1.57
N ASP A 10 -18.99 -0.28 0.66
CA ASP A 10 -18.76 -1.63 0.13
C ASP A 10 -17.41 -1.71 -0.59
N GLU A 11 -16.99 -0.63 -1.26
CA GLU A 11 -15.69 -0.53 -1.92
C GLU A 11 -14.55 -0.62 -0.89
N ALA A 12 -14.67 0.06 0.26
CA ALA A 12 -13.67 -0.01 1.32
C ALA A 12 -13.61 -1.41 1.94
N LYS A 13 -14.75 -2.07 2.14
CA LYS A 13 -14.79 -3.46 2.62
C LYS A 13 -14.12 -4.41 1.64
N THR A 14 -14.33 -4.21 0.34
CA THR A 14 -13.69 -5.00 -0.71
C THR A 14 -12.18 -4.80 -0.68
N GLU A 15 -11.71 -3.56 -0.53
CA GLU A 15 -10.30 -3.23 -0.43
C GLU A 15 -9.65 -3.91 0.78
N ILE A 16 -10.28 -3.86 1.95
CA ILE A 16 -9.80 -4.52 3.16
C ILE A 16 -9.70 -6.03 2.93
N SER A 17 -10.73 -6.65 2.37
CA SER A 17 -10.76 -8.07 2.09
C SER A 17 -9.67 -8.49 1.11
N SER A 18 -9.46 -7.70 0.05
CA SER A 18 -8.41 -7.95 -0.96
C SER A 18 -7.02 -7.86 -0.34
N THR A 19 -6.79 -6.87 0.52
CA THR A 19 -5.52 -6.70 1.24
C THR A 19 -5.24 -7.90 2.15
N MET A 20 -6.25 -8.37 2.88
CA MET A 20 -6.12 -9.55 3.72
C MET A 20 -5.76 -10.80 2.92
N LYS A 21 -6.44 -11.01 1.79
CA LYS A 21 -6.13 -12.13 0.88
C LYS A 21 -4.70 -12.05 0.35
N TYR A 22 -4.25 -10.84 0.01
CA TYR A 22 -2.89 -10.61 -0.47
C TYR A 22 -1.86 -11.03 0.59
N PHE A 23 -2.04 -10.61 1.84
CA PHE A 23 -1.13 -10.98 2.92
C PHE A 23 -1.18 -12.49 3.20
N GLN A 24 -2.36 -13.09 3.15
CA GLN A 24 -2.52 -14.53 3.33
C GLN A 24 -1.83 -15.33 2.20
N ALA A 25 -1.92 -14.85 0.96
CA ALA A 25 -1.27 -15.50 -0.18
C ALA A 25 0.26 -15.52 -0.02
N HIS A 26 0.85 -14.47 0.57
CA HIS A 26 2.27 -14.42 0.88
C HIS A 26 2.66 -15.26 2.10
N GLU A 27 1.69 -15.77 2.86
CA GLU A 27 1.94 -16.48 4.10
C GLU A 27 2.78 -15.64 5.07
N ALA A 28 2.48 -14.32 5.12
CA ALA A 28 3.20 -13.39 5.98
C ALA A 28 2.91 -13.67 7.44
N LYS A 29 3.96 -13.77 8.25
CA LYS A 29 3.84 -13.95 9.70
C LYS A 29 3.98 -12.64 10.47
N ASP A 30 4.51 -11.60 9.84
CA ASP A 30 4.70 -10.29 10.46
C ASP A 30 4.87 -9.22 9.38
N VAL A 31 4.81 -7.96 9.79
CA VAL A 31 5.02 -6.78 8.94
C VAL A 31 6.07 -5.90 9.59
N ASN A 32 7.10 -5.54 8.83
CA ASN A 32 8.18 -4.68 9.29
C ASN A 32 8.12 -3.35 8.52
N ILE A 33 7.74 -2.26 9.21
CA ILE A 33 7.61 -0.94 8.59
C ILE A 33 8.97 -0.26 8.51
N GLU A 34 9.39 0.07 7.28
CA GLU A 34 10.66 0.75 7.03
C GLU A 34 10.52 2.27 7.13
N SER A 35 9.50 2.83 6.49
CA SER A 35 9.25 4.28 6.51
C SER A 35 7.80 4.60 6.16
N CYS A 36 7.36 5.76 6.65
CA CYS A 36 6.04 6.30 6.34
C CYS A 36 6.19 7.82 6.29
N GLU A 37 5.95 8.40 5.11
CA GLU A 37 6.13 9.83 4.91
C GLU A 37 5.08 10.39 3.96
N THR A 38 4.92 11.72 3.98
CA THR A 38 3.99 12.43 3.11
C THR A 38 4.65 12.67 1.74
N ILE A 39 3.93 12.29 0.66
CA ILE A 39 4.33 12.60 -0.71
C ILE A 39 3.91 14.01 -1.06
N SER A 40 2.65 14.37 -0.76
CA SER A 40 2.10 15.69 -1.01
C SER A 40 0.97 16.01 -0.04
N GLU A 41 0.70 17.30 0.15
CA GLU A 41 -0.38 17.78 1.00
C GLU A 41 -1.26 18.76 0.25
N SER A 42 -2.57 18.69 0.52
CA SER A 42 -3.53 19.70 0.11
C SER A 42 -4.33 20.17 1.34
N LYS A 43 -5.26 21.11 1.16
CA LYS A 43 -6.08 21.62 2.27
C LYS A 43 -7.03 20.55 2.85
N THR A 44 -7.39 19.55 2.06
CA THR A 44 -8.42 18.56 2.42
C THR A 44 -7.88 17.16 2.61
N TYR A 45 -6.66 16.88 2.13
CA TYR A 45 -6.08 15.55 2.23
C TYR A 45 -4.56 15.60 2.23
N SER A 46 -3.95 14.51 2.70
CA SER A 46 -2.52 14.24 2.55
C SER A 46 -2.36 12.97 1.74
N TYR A 47 -1.41 12.95 0.81
CA TYR A 47 -1.05 11.76 0.06
C TYR A 47 0.25 11.22 0.66
N VAL A 48 0.18 9.99 1.21
CA VAL A 48 1.28 9.40 1.98
C VAL A 48 1.68 8.06 1.40
N TYR A 49 2.92 7.63 1.69
CA TYR A 49 3.36 6.28 1.39
C TYR A 49 3.80 5.57 2.66
N ILE A 50 3.68 4.25 2.62
CA ILE A 50 4.27 3.36 3.62
C ILE A 50 5.15 2.37 2.87
N ARG A 51 6.43 2.34 3.21
CA ARG A 51 7.35 1.30 2.75
C ARG A 51 7.49 0.27 3.86
N TYR A 52 7.21 -0.98 3.54
CA TYR A 52 7.23 -2.05 4.52
C TYR A 52 7.68 -3.36 3.88
N ASN A 53 8.02 -4.32 4.72
CA ASN A 53 8.36 -5.66 4.29
C ASN A 53 7.40 -6.65 4.94
N LEU A 54 6.93 -7.63 4.18
CA LEU A 54 6.20 -8.77 4.73
C LEU A 54 7.24 -9.81 5.16
N VAL A 55 7.23 -10.17 6.44
CA VAL A 55 8.12 -11.20 6.96
C VAL A 55 7.45 -12.55 6.68
N LEU A 56 8.11 -13.37 5.86
CA LEU A 56 7.58 -14.65 5.41
C LEU A 56 7.90 -15.78 6.41
N GLN A 57 7.30 -16.94 6.23
CA GLN A 57 7.50 -18.08 7.13
C GLN A 57 8.95 -18.55 7.20
N ASN A 58 9.72 -18.35 6.13
CA ASN A 58 11.14 -18.68 6.07
C ASN A 58 12.07 -17.55 6.51
N ASP A 59 11.53 -16.52 7.18
CA ASP A 59 12.24 -15.32 7.64
C ASP A 59 12.76 -14.39 6.53
N GLN A 60 12.47 -14.67 5.28
CA GLN A 60 12.73 -13.71 4.20
C GLN A 60 11.74 -12.56 4.27
N GLU A 61 12.14 -11.39 3.82
CA GLU A 61 11.30 -10.20 3.79
C GLU A 61 10.96 -9.83 2.35
N TYR A 62 9.66 -9.76 2.05
CA TYR A 62 9.14 -9.34 0.75
C TYR A 62 8.89 -7.84 0.77
N PRO A 63 9.62 -7.04 -0.05
CA PRO A 63 9.46 -5.58 -0.04
C PRO A 63 8.12 -5.15 -0.61
N CYS A 64 7.48 -4.21 0.07
CA CYS A 64 6.21 -3.64 -0.34
C CYS A 64 6.24 -2.13 -0.21
N ILE A 65 5.43 -1.46 -1.02
CA ILE A 65 5.16 -0.04 -0.89
C ILE A 65 3.69 0.19 -1.21
N SER A 66 3.04 1.00 -0.41
CA SER A 66 1.62 1.34 -0.60
C SER A 66 1.44 2.83 -0.40
N THR A 67 0.54 3.41 -1.16
CA THR A 67 0.19 4.83 -1.06
C THR A 67 -1.26 4.98 -0.63
N TYR A 68 -1.54 6.00 0.17
CA TYR A 68 -2.87 6.23 0.70
C TYR A 68 -3.20 7.71 0.67
N LEU A 69 -4.47 8.01 0.43
CA LEU A 69 -5.04 9.34 0.64
C LEU A 69 -5.65 9.36 2.03
N VAL A 70 -5.26 10.35 2.83
CA VAL A 70 -5.63 10.47 4.24
C VAL A 70 -6.34 11.80 4.46
N LYS A 71 -7.45 11.78 5.18
CA LYS A 71 -8.18 12.98 5.58
C LYS A 71 -8.19 13.14 7.10
N ALA A 72 -8.21 14.39 7.57
CA ALA A 72 -8.41 14.69 8.97
C ALA A 72 -9.91 14.83 9.25
N GLN A 73 -10.39 14.18 10.31
CA GLN A 73 -11.79 14.26 10.76
C GLN A 73 -11.81 14.12 12.28
N ASP A 74 -12.42 15.08 12.97
CA ASP A 74 -12.57 15.05 14.43
C ASP A 74 -11.24 14.82 15.17
N LYS A 75 -10.18 15.52 14.75
CA LYS A 75 -8.80 15.43 15.29
C LYS A 75 -8.13 14.07 15.08
N LYS A 76 -8.69 13.22 14.20
CA LYS A 76 -8.10 11.94 13.82
C LYS A 76 -7.86 11.91 12.33
N TYR A 77 -7.02 10.99 11.89
CA TYR A 77 -6.70 10.77 10.47
C TYR A 77 -7.30 9.46 10.02
N TYR A 78 -7.96 9.50 8.88
CA TYR A 78 -8.60 8.32 8.27
C TYR A 78 -8.19 8.19 6.81
N LEU A 79 -8.13 6.95 6.33
CA LEU A 79 -7.97 6.70 4.90
C LEU A 79 -9.24 7.13 4.15
N TYR A 80 -9.05 7.70 2.94
CA TYR A 80 -10.18 7.92 2.06
C TYR A 80 -10.76 6.58 1.61
N SER A 81 -12.08 6.45 1.69
CA SER A 81 -12.76 5.36 1.00
C SER A 81 -12.62 5.56 -0.52
N PRO A 82 -12.43 4.47 -1.31
CA PRO A 82 -12.34 4.61 -2.78
C PRO A 82 -13.50 5.38 -3.40
N SER A 83 -14.71 5.26 -2.84
CA SER A 83 -15.89 5.99 -3.31
C SER A 83 -15.85 7.49 -3.03
N ASP A 84 -15.02 7.96 -2.09
CA ASP A 84 -14.89 9.36 -1.72
C ASP A 84 -13.81 10.09 -2.52
N ILE A 85 -13.05 9.36 -3.33
CA ILE A 85 -11.96 9.93 -4.13
C ILE A 85 -12.53 10.50 -5.43
N SER A 86 -12.48 11.83 -5.60
CA SER A 86 -12.90 12.48 -6.83
C SER A 86 -11.89 12.24 -7.95
N ASP A 87 -12.32 12.42 -9.20
CA ASP A 87 -11.43 12.33 -10.36
C ASP A 87 -10.26 13.30 -10.27
N LYS A 88 -10.51 14.52 -9.76
CA LYS A 88 -9.47 15.53 -9.58
C LYS A 88 -8.41 15.06 -8.57
N ILE A 89 -8.82 14.51 -7.44
CA ILE A 89 -7.91 13.97 -6.43
C ILE A 89 -7.11 12.80 -7.02
N SER A 90 -7.77 11.91 -7.73
CA SER A 90 -7.15 10.74 -8.36
C SER A 90 -6.08 11.15 -9.38
N GLN A 91 -6.38 12.14 -10.23
CA GLN A 91 -5.42 12.66 -11.22
C GLN A 91 -4.22 13.32 -10.56
N GLN A 92 -4.46 14.11 -9.51
CA GLN A 92 -3.37 14.74 -8.78
C GLN A 92 -2.48 13.71 -8.07
N ALA A 93 -3.09 12.71 -7.45
CA ALA A 93 -2.35 11.62 -6.81
C ALA A 93 -1.51 10.84 -7.82
N ALA A 94 -2.04 10.57 -9.01
CA ALA A 94 -1.29 9.89 -10.06
C ALA A 94 -0.07 10.69 -10.52
N ALA A 95 -0.22 12.02 -10.67
CA ALA A 95 0.90 12.91 -11.02
C ALA A 95 1.95 12.92 -9.92
N ASP A 96 1.53 13.01 -8.67
CA ASP A 96 2.44 13.02 -7.52
C ASP A 96 3.16 11.67 -7.37
N TYR A 97 2.48 10.57 -7.65
CA TYR A 97 3.08 9.24 -7.64
C TYR A 97 4.18 9.11 -8.70
N GLN A 98 3.95 9.64 -9.90
CA GLN A 98 4.97 9.63 -10.95
C GLN A 98 6.25 10.37 -10.51
N LYS A 99 6.10 11.50 -9.83
CA LYS A 99 7.24 12.22 -9.25
C LYS A 99 7.91 11.41 -8.15
N PHE A 100 7.11 10.77 -7.30
CA PHE A 100 7.62 9.91 -6.22
C PHE A 100 8.47 8.77 -6.76
N MET A 101 8.10 8.17 -7.90
CA MET A 101 8.86 7.08 -8.52
C MET A 101 10.28 7.48 -8.95
N THR A 102 10.59 8.78 -9.03
CA THR A 102 11.93 9.27 -9.33
C THR A 102 12.80 9.46 -8.10
N THR A 103 12.25 9.27 -6.90
CA THR A 103 12.98 9.48 -5.64
C THR A 103 13.87 8.29 -5.28
N LYS A 104 14.86 8.56 -4.42
CA LYS A 104 15.74 7.51 -3.88
C LYS A 104 14.96 6.45 -3.11
N THR A 105 13.95 6.84 -2.35
CA THR A 105 13.10 5.91 -1.61
C THR A 105 12.48 4.85 -2.51
N TYR A 106 11.92 5.28 -3.64
CA TYR A 106 11.31 4.35 -4.59
C TYR A 106 12.37 3.49 -5.31
N THR A 107 13.51 4.10 -5.66
CA THR A 107 14.61 3.37 -6.29
C THR A 107 15.16 2.28 -5.35
N ASP A 108 15.33 2.59 -4.07
CA ASP A 108 15.79 1.62 -3.07
C ASP A 108 14.79 0.48 -2.90
N TYR A 109 13.49 0.79 -2.91
CA TYR A 109 12.44 -0.22 -2.90
C TYR A 109 12.52 -1.15 -4.11
N THR A 110 12.63 -0.61 -5.33
CA THR A 110 12.69 -1.43 -6.55
C THR A 110 13.93 -2.34 -6.58
N LYS A 111 15.06 -1.85 -6.09
CA LYS A 111 16.28 -2.66 -5.98
C LYS A 111 16.10 -3.82 -5.00
N ALA A 112 15.52 -3.56 -3.84
CA ALA A 112 15.23 -4.60 -2.85
C ALA A 112 14.28 -5.65 -3.42
N TYR A 113 13.26 -5.21 -4.15
CA TYR A 113 12.29 -6.08 -4.80
C TYR A 113 12.97 -6.98 -5.85
N GLU A 114 13.82 -6.42 -6.69
CA GLU A 114 14.58 -7.18 -7.69
C GLU A 114 15.49 -8.23 -7.05
N VAL A 115 16.17 -7.88 -5.96
CA VAL A 115 17.02 -8.82 -5.22
C VAL A 115 16.19 -9.98 -4.67
N PHE A 116 15.01 -9.67 -4.10
CA PHE A 116 14.11 -10.70 -3.61
C PHE A 116 13.68 -11.66 -4.73
N LEU A 117 13.28 -11.14 -5.88
CA LEU A 117 12.83 -11.97 -7.02
C LEU A 117 13.95 -12.85 -7.56
N LYS A 118 15.19 -12.36 -7.59
CA LYS A 118 16.34 -13.17 -8.01
C LYS A 118 16.60 -14.35 -7.07
N LYS A 119 16.36 -14.15 -5.76
CA LYS A 119 16.49 -15.22 -4.77
C LYS A 119 15.30 -16.18 -4.75
N ASN A 120 14.18 -15.77 -5.29
CA ASN A 120 12.93 -16.54 -5.27
C ASN A 120 12.29 -16.59 -6.66
N PRO A 121 12.92 -17.29 -7.63
CA PRO A 121 12.36 -17.37 -8.98
C PRO A 121 10.95 -17.96 -8.97
N GLY A 122 10.05 -17.36 -9.75
CA GLY A 122 8.66 -17.82 -9.86
C GLY A 122 7.76 -17.45 -8.67
N TYR A 123 8.26 -16.65 -7.74
CA TYR A 123 7.49 -16.26 -6.56
C TYR A 123 6.20 -15.53 -6.91
N GLU A 124 6.25 -14.58 -7.85
CA GLU A 124 5.07 -13.81 -8.26
C GLU A 124 4.00 -14.69 -8.90
N ASP A 125 4.41 -15.66 -9.73
CA ASP A 125 3.49 -16.62 -10.34
C ASP A 125 2.80 -17.48 -9.29
N LYS A 126 3.53 -17.87 -8.27
CA LYS A 126 2.98 -18.63 -7.13
C LYS A 126 1.92 -17.81 -6.39
N ILE A 127 2.19 -16.53 -6.14
CA ILE A 127 1.23 -15.64 -5.45
C ILE A 127 0.00 -15.40 -6.34
N ALA A 128 0.19 -15.14 -7.63
CA ALA A 128 -0.91 -14.96 -8.57
C ALA A 128 -1.82 -16.20 -8.61
N SER A 129 -1.25 -17.40 -8.60
CA SER A 129 -2.01 -18.65 -8.56
C SER A 129 -2.84 -18.76 -7.27
N LYS A 130 -2.29 -18.39 -6.12
CA LYS A 130 -3.01 -18.41 -4.85
C LYS A 130 -4.16 -17.39 -4.81
N LEU A 131 -3.98 -16.22 -5.41
CA LEU A 131 -5.00 -15.19 -5.45
C LEU A 131 -6.14 -15.53 -6.42
N ASN A 132 -5.84 -16.29 -7.47
CA ASN A 132 -6.82 -16.68 -8.49
C ASN A 132 -7.42 -18.07 -8.23
N GLY A 133 -6.90 -18.78 -7.25
CA GLY A 133 -7.33 -20.14 -6.89
C GLY A 133 -8.56 -20.22 -6.02
#